data_5a909b701198646ae8f3447080076ade
#
_entry.id   5a909b701198646ae8f3447080076ade
#
_cell.length_a   1.000
_cell.length_b   1.000
_cell.length_c   1.000
_cell.angle_alpha   90.00
_cell.angle_beta   90.00
_cell.angle_gamma   90.00
#
_symmetry.space_group_name_H-M   'P 1'
#
loop_
_entity.id
_entity.type
_entity.pdbx_description
1 polymer ?
#
loop_
_entity_poly.entity_id
_entity_poly.type
_entity_poly.pdbx_seq_one_letter_code
_entity_poly.pdbx_strand_id
1 'polypeptide(L)'
;HISVPTIPALARARRYLDKEGVGRRVALIITGGLRVPTDFVKAMAMGADGIAIANSAMQAIGCVGARICNTNNCPAGIATQKPDLRRRLDIEGSAARLQRFLASSVELMKVMARACGHTHLRQFAGDDLATVSSEMAKISGVHFSGLQLGGNDR
;
A
#
# COMPACT_ATOMS: atom_id res chain seq x y z
N HIS A 1 -10.10 11.58 -14.11
CA HIS A 1 -9.92 10.79 -12.89
C HIS A 1 -10.97 11.18 -11.85
N ILE A 2 -11.58 10.19 -11.21
CA ILE A 2 -12.65 10.41 -10.21
C ILE A 2 -12.15 10.28 -8.76
N SER A 3 -10.87 9.99 -8.56
CA SER A 3 -10.28 9.79 -7.23
C SER A 3 -8.93 10.46 -7.09
N VAL A 4 -8.58 10.80 -5.86
CA VAL A 4 -7.25 11.29 -5.50
C VAL A 4 -6.30 10.09 -5.41
N PRO A 5 -5.06 10.18 -5.92
CA PRO A 5 -4.06 9.12 -5.75
C PRO A 5 -3.83 8.79 -4.26
N THR A 6 -3.56 7.51 -3.98
CA THR A 6 -3.53 6.95 -2.61
C THR A 6 -2.60 7.71 -1.66
N ILE A 7 -1.37 8.01 -2.07
CA ILE A 7 -0.39 8.67 -1.19
C ILE A 7 -0.81 10.10 -0.82
N PRO A 8 -1.16 11.00 -1.76
CA PRO A 8 -1.71 12.31 -1.40
C PRO A 8 -3.00 12.24 -0.59
N ALA A 9 -3.88 11.28 -0.88
CA ALA A 9 -5.12 11.09 -0.12
C ALA A 9 -4.83 10.74 1.35
N LEU A 10 -3.90 9.81 1.58
CA LEU A 10 -3.47 9.40 2.92
C LEU A 10 -2.88 10.59 3.71
N ALA A 11 -1.93 11.33 3.09
CA ALA A 11 -1.29 12.47 3.72
C ALA A 11 -2.31 13.55 4.14
N ARG A 12 -3.29 13.82 3.29
CA ARG A 12 -4.36 14.79 3.57
C ARG A 12 -5.27 14.32 4.68
N ALA A 13 -5.70 13.05 4.62
CA ALA A 13 -6.58 12.47 5.64
C ALA A 13 -5.90 12.45 7.01
N ARG A 14 -4.63 12.00 7.08
CA ARG A 14 -3.88 11.97 8.35
C ARG A 14 -3.73 13.35 8.95
N ARG A 15 -3.28 14.35 8.17
CA ARG A 15 -3.17 15.73 8.64
C ARG A 15 -4.49 16.30 9.16
N TYR A 16 -5.59 16.01 8.46
CA TYR A 16 -6.89 16.49 8.90
C TYR A 16 -7.29 15.88 10.24
N LEU A 17 -7.18 14.56 10.38
CA LEU A 17 -7.50 13.87 11.64
C LEU A 17 -6.64 14.34 12.81
N ASP A 18 -5.36 14.62 12.56
CA ASP A 18 -4.45 15.12 13.58
C ASP A 18 -4.78 16.57 13.97
N LYS A 19 -5.11 17.42 12.99
CA LYS A 19 -5.55 18.80 13.22
C LYS A 19 -6.83 18.85 14.05
N GLU A 20 -7.78 17.97 13.78
CA GLU A 20 -9.04 17.87 14.55
C GLU A 20 -8.86 17.19 15.94
N GLY A 21 -7.67 16.74 16.28
CA GLY A 21 -7.37 16.08 17.56
C GLY A 21 -8.00 14.69 17.69
N VAL A 22 -8.49 14.10 16.61
CA VAL A 22 -9.15 12.79 16.61
C VAL A 22 -8.26 11.67 16.05
N GLY A 23 -7.04 11.98 15.63
CA GLY A 23 -6.15 11.05 14.96
C GLY A 23 -5.88 9.75 15.71
N ARG A 24 -5.81 9.79 17.04
CA ARG A 24 -5.64 8.60 17.87
C ARG A 24 -6.94 7.84 18.17
N ARG A 25 -8.10 8.40 17.83
CA ARG A 25 -9.42 7.83 18.08
C ARG A 25 -10.01 7.14 16.86
N VAL A 26 -9.42 7.35 15.69
CA VAL A 26 -9.89 6.86 14.40
C VAL A 26 -8.77 6.05 13.75
N ALA A 27 -9.04 4.77 13.46
CA ALA A 27 -8.13 3.94 12.66
C ALA A 27 -8.25 4.33 11.17
N LEU A 28 -7.13 4.76 10.58
CA LEU A 28 -7.04 5.13 9.18
C LEU A 28 -6.53 3.94 8.35
N ILE A 29 -7.44 3.31 7.60
CA ILE A 29 -7.11 2.20 6.70
C ILE A 29 -7.03 2.74 5.28
N ILE A 30 -5.92 2.49 4.61
CA ILE A 30 -5.69 2.94 3.23
C ILE A 30 -5.73 1.77 2.25
N THR A 31 -6.24 2.02 1.07
CA THR A 31 -6.24 1.07 -0.06
C THR A 31 -6.01 1.80 -1.38
N GLY A 32 -5.67 1.04 -2.42
CA GLY A 32 -5.50 1.57 -3.78
C GLY A 32 -4.06 1.54 -4.26
N GLY A 33 -3.75 0.59 -5.13
CA GLY A 33 -2.45 0.49 -5.79
C GLY A 33 -1.28 -0.02 -4.96
N LEU A 34 -1.48 -0.31 -3.67
CA LEU A 34 -0.46 -0.84 -2.78
C LEU A 34 -0.26 -2.34 -3.06
N ARG A 35 0.93 -2.77 -3.45
CA ARG A 35 1.17 -4.13 -3.97
C ARG A 35 2.34 -4.86 -3.35
N VAL A 36 3.36 -4.14 -2.92
CA VAL A 36 4.62 -4.69 -2.43
C VAL A 36 4.95 -4.16 -1.04
N PRO A 37 5.80 -4.85 -0.26
CA PRO A 37 6.13 -4.46 1.12
C PRO A 37 6.60 -3.01 1.27
N THR A 38 7.33 -2.48 0.28
CA THR A 38 7.76 -1.07 0.29
C THR A 38 6.59 -0.09 0.21
N ASP A 39 5.52 -0.43 -0.50
CA ASP A 39 4.32 0.40 -0.53
C ASP A 39 3.63 0.38 0.84
N PHE A 40 3.62 -0.78 1.50
CA PHE A 40 3.01 -0.95 2.82
C PHE A 40 3.76 -0.11 3.87
N VAL A 41 5.09 -0.20 3.89
CA VAL A 41 5.92 0.59 4.81
C VAL A 41 5.74 2.09 4.57
N LYS A 42 5.75 2.54 3.30
CA LYS A 42 5.48 3.96 2.98
C LYS A 42 4.12 4.42 3.50
N ALA A 43 3.08 3.60 3.32
CA ALA A 43 1.76 3.94 3.81
C ALA A 43 1.72 4.02 5.34
N MET A 44 2.36 3.09 6.04
CA MET A 44 2.47 3.13 7.51
C MET A 44 3.25 4.35 7.98
N ALA A 45 4.39 4.65 7.37
CA ALA A 45 5.20 5.82 7.70
C ALA A 45 4.45 7.14 7.47
N MET A 46 3.51 7.17 6.55
CA MET A 46 2.61 8.31 6.31
C MET A 46 1.37 8.34 7.20
N GLY A 47 1.29 7.46 8.20
CA GLY A 47 0.27 7.45 9.23
C GLY A 47 -0.95 6.59 8.95
N ALA A 48 -0.86 5.58 8.09
CA ALA A 48 -1.88 4.55 7.98
C ALA A 48 -1.79 3.58 9.17
N ASP A 49 -2.91 3.30 9.81
CA ASP A 49 -3.02 2.29 10.87
C ASP A 49 -3.19 0.89 10.29
N GLY A 50 -3.70 0.79 9.07
CA GLY A 50 -3.90 -0.45 8.36
C GLY A 50 -3.86 -0.27 6.84
N ILE A 51 -3.58 -1.37 6.14
CA ILE A 51 -3.47 -1.40 4.68
C ILE A 51 -4.37 -2.51 4.15
N ALA A 52 -5.34 -2.13 3.32
CA ALA A 52 -6.18 -3.09 2.62
C ALA A 52 -5.60 -3.36 1.22
N ILE A 53 -5.33 -4.61 0.94
CA ILE A 53 -4.79 -5.06 -0.35
C ILE A 53 -5.82 -5.94 -1.08
N ALA A 54 -5.88 -5.81 -2.40
CA ALA A 54 -6.73 -6.63 -3.24
C ALA A 54 -5.92 -7.28 -4.37
N ASN A 55 -5.40 -6.48 -5.29
CA ASN A 55 -4.74 -7.00 -6.49
C ASN A 55 -3.52 -7.88 -6.21
N SER A 56 -2.70 -7.53 -5.24
CA SER A 56 -1.53 -8.34 -4.86
C SER A 56 -1.95 -9.68 -4.24
N ALA A 57 -2.98 -9.69 -3.40
CA ALA A 57 -3.54 -10.93 -2.87
C ALA A 57 -4.15 -11.79 -3.98
N MET A 58 -4.90 -11.18 -4.90
CA MET A 58 -5.44 -11.87 -6.08
C MET A 58 -4.34 -12.47 -6.95
N GLN A 59 -3.25 -11.75 -7.20
CA GLN A 59 -2.10 -12.25 -7.94
C GLN A 59 -1.42 -13.41 -7.20
N ALA A 60 -1.27 -13.31 -5.89
CA ALA A 60 -0.69 -14.36 -5.06
C ALA A 60 -1.48 -15.67 -5.15
N ILE A 61 -2.81 -15.63 -5.27
CA ILE A 61 -3.65 -16.83 -5.43
C ILE A 61 -3.76 -17.33 -6.87
N GLY A 62 -3.08 -16.68 -7.85
CA GLY A 62 -3.01 -17.13 -9.22
C GLY A 62 -3.84 -16.34 -10.24
N CYS A 63 -4.19 -15.10 -9.94
CA CYS A 63 -4.83 -14.22 -10.92
C CYS A 63 -3.87 -13.93 -12.08
N VAL A 64 -4.32 -14.23 -13.30
CA VAL A 64 -3.54 -14.05 -14.54
C VAL A 64 -3.68 -12.66 -15.16
N GLY A 65 -4.36 -11.73 -14.50
CA GLY A 65 -4.48 -10.35 -14.98
C GLY A 65 -5.31 -10.15 -16.24
N ALA A 66 -6.21 -11.07 -16.57
CA ALA A 66 -7.01 -11.02 -17.81
C ALA A 66 -7.97 -9.82 -17.90
N ARG A 67 -8.25 -9.16 -16.78
CA ARG A 67 -9.11 -7.94 -16.69
C ARG A 67 -10.53 -8.09 -17.22
N ILE A 68 -11.06 -9.30 -17.20
CA ILE A 68 -12.44 -9.65 -17.62
C ILE A 68 -13.31 -10.09 -16.44
N CYS A 69 -12.97 -9.64 -15.22
CA CYS A 69 -13.65 -10.06 -13.99
C CYS A 69 -15.16 -9.75 -13.99
N ASN A 70 -15.56 -8.67 -14.67
CA ASN A 70 -16.95 -8.24 -14.79
C ASN A 70 -17.80 -9.11 -15.74
N THR A 71 -17.18 -9.98 -16.54
CA THR A 71 -17.87 -10.79 -17.55
C THR A 71 -18.30 -12.16 -17.04
N ASN A 72 -17.95 -12.51 -15.79
CA ASN A 72 -18.14 -13.86 -15.23
C ASN A 72 -17.37 -14.98 -15.99
N ASN A 73 -16.33 -14.63 -16.78
CA ASN A 73 -15.53 -15.55 -17.58
C ASN A 73 -14.06 -15.64 -17.11
N CYS A 74 -13.81 -15.47 -15.82
CA CYS A 74 -12.45 -15.50 -15.29
C CYS A 74 -11.75 -16.83 -15.62
N PRO A 75 -10.63 -16.81 -16.37
CA PRO A 75 -9.96 -18.05 -16.79
C PRO A 75 -9.27 -18.77 -15.63
N ALA A 76 -8.92 -18.06 -14.55
CA ALA A 76 -8.31 -18.63 -13.35
C ALA A 76 -9.33 -19.16 -12.34
N GLY A 77 -10.64 -19.03 -12.60
CA GLY A 77 -11.68 -19.49 -11.68
C GLY A 77 -11.93 -18.61 -10.45
N ILE A 78 -11.23 -17.48 -10.31
CA ILE A 78 -11.26 -16.63 -9.09
C ILE A 78 -12.49 -15.73 -9.09
N ALA A 79 -12.74 -15.00 -10.19
CA ALA A 79 -13.83 -14.02 -10.32
C ALA A 79 -14.91 -14.53 -11.27
N THR A 80 -15.53 -15.64 -10.93
CA THR A 80 -16.61 -16.25 -11.73
C THR A 80 -17.54 -17.05 -10.84
N GLN A 81 -18.82 -17.15 -11.25
CA GLN A 81 -19.81 -18.03 -10.64
C GLN A 81 -20.07 -19.29 -11.47
N LYS A 82 -19.47 -19.41 -12.67
CA LYS A 82 -19.63 -20.59 -13.53
C LYS A 82 -18.91 -21.80 -12.91
N PRO A 83 -19.61 -22.92 -12.65
CA PRO A 83 -19.02 -24.08 -11.97
C PRO A 83 -17.78 -24.64 -12.67
N ASP A 84 -17.79 -24.68 -14.00
CA ASP A 84 -16.68 -25.21 -14.79
C ASP A 84 -15.42 -24.37 -14.71
N LEU A 85 -15.57 -23.06 -14.59
CA LEU A 85 -14.45 -22.16 -14.41
C LEU A 85 -13.97 -22.14 -12.95
N ARG A 86 -14.89 -22.17 -11.98
CA ARG A 86 -14.54 -22.20 -10.54
C ARG A 86 -13.68 -23.42 -10.17
N ARG A 87 -13.91 -24.57 -10.79
CA ARG A 87 -13.11 -25.79 -10.59
C ARG A 87 -11.63 -25.64 -10.94
N ARG A 88 -11.25 -24.59 -11.69
CA ARG A 88 -9.86 -24.31 -12.05
C ARG A 88 -9.05 -23.71 -10.88
N LEU A 89 -9.72 -23.17 -9.88
CA LEU A 89 -9.05 -22.62 -8.71
C LEU A 89 -8.65 -23.77 -7.77
N ASP A 90 -7.36 -24.03 -7.69
CA ASP A 90 -6.76 -24.87 -6.66
C ASP A 90 -6.79 -24.11 -5.33
N ILE A 91 -7.73 -24.44 -4.45
CA ILE A 91 -7.98 -23.74 -3.19
C ILE A 91 -6.79 -23.90 -2.25
N GLU A 92 -6.33 -25.13 -2.01
CA GLU A 92 -5.24 -25.42 -1.07
C GLU A 92 -3.92 -24.79 -1.53
N GLY A 93 -3.53 -25.00 -2.77
CA GLY A 93 -2.33 -24.38 -3.34
C GLY A 93 -2.41 -22.86 -3.37
N SER A 94 -3.59 -22.29 -3.63
CA SER A 94 -3.81 -20.84 -3.61
C SER A 94 -3.71 -20.28 -2.20
N ALA A 95 -4.28 -20.94 -1.20
CA ALA A 95 -4.15 -20.56 0.20
C ALA A 95 -2.69 -20.57 0.65
N ALA A 96 -1.95 -21.63 0.32
CA ALA A 96 -0.53 -21.73 0.64
C ALA A 96 0.32 -20.62 -0.04
N ARG A 97 -0.01 -20.25 -1.29
CA ARG A 97 0.64 -19.12 -1.99
C ARG A 97 0.36 -17.79 -1.30
N LEU A 98 -0.89 -17.53 -0.93
CA LEU A 98 -1.27 -16.30 -0.21
C LEU A 98 -0.59 -16.22 1.15
N GLN A 99 -0.56 -17.31 1.91
CA GLN A 99 0.13 -17.38 3.18
C GLN A 99 1.62 -17.01 3.04
N ARG A 100 2.32 -17.60 2.06
CA ARG A 100 3.72 -17.27 1.81
C ARG A 100 3.92 -15.82 1.41
N PHE A 101 3.05 -15.28 0.54
CA PHE A 101 3.11 -13.87 0.16
C PHE A 101 2.97 -12.94 1.35
N LEU A 102 1.99 -13.17 2.22
CA LEU A 102 1.77 -12.34 3.41
C LEU A 102 2.91 -12.48 4.41
N ALA A 103 3.35 -13.71 4.70
CA ALA A 103 4.47 -13.95 5.62
C ALA A 103 5.77 -13.27 5.14
N SER A 104 6.14 -13.48 3.88
CA SER A 104 7.33 -12.85 3.29
C SER A 104 7.22 -11.33 3.27
N SER A 105 6.03 -10.80 3.01
CA SER A 105 5.80 -9.34 3.04
C SER A 105 6.03 -8.77 4.42
N VAL A 106 5.52 -9.42 5.47
CA VAL A 106 5.73 -8.99 6.85
C VAL A 106 7.21 -9.09 7.25
N GLU A 107 7.92 -10.17 6.87
CA GLU A 107 9.35 -10.29 7.17
C GLU A 107 10.17 -9.19 6.49
N LEU A 108 9.90 -8.86 5.23
CA LEU A 108 10.55 -7.75 4.54
C LEU A 108 10.24 -6.40 5.20
N MET A 109 9.01 -6.17 5.66
CA MET A 109 8.67 -4.98 6.43
C MET A 109 9.46 -4.89 7.74
N LYS A 110 9.64 -6.01 8.45
CA LYS A 110 10.49 -6.08 9.65
C LYS A 110 11.96 -5.77 9.35
N VAL A 111 12.47 -6.22 8.19
CA VAL A 111 13.83 -5.86 7.75
C VAL A 111 13.96 -4.36 7.59
N MET A 112 13.00 -3.73 6.91
CA MET A 112 12.98 -2.26 6.72
C MET A 112 12.85 -1.54 8.06
N ALA A 113 12.01 -2.01 8.98
CA ALA A 113 11.89 -1.43 10.30
C ALA A 113 13.23 -1.44 11.05
N ARG A 114 13.93 -2.58 11.06
CA ARG A 114 15.28 -2.67 11.66
C ARG A 114 16.29 -1.74 11.01
N ALA A 115 16.23 -1.58 9.68
CA ALA A 115 17.10 -0.63 8.97
C ALA A 115 16.86 0.82 9.37
N CYS A 116 15.62 1.17 9.76
CA CYS A 116 15.26 2.47 10.32
C CYS A 116 15.51 2.56 11.84
N GLY A 117 16.08 1.53 12.49
CA GLY A 117 16.30 1.51 13.94
C GLY A 117 15.05 1.17 14.76
N HIS A 118 14.01 0.65 14.14
CA HIS A 118 12.74 0.31 14.80
C HIS A 118 12.67 -1.16 15.24
N THR A 119 11.99 -1.40 16.35
CA THR A 119 11.71 -2.75 16.89
C THR A 119 10.30 -3.23 16.55
N HIS A 120 9.44 -2.33 16.08
CA HIS A 120 8.04 -2.63 15.75
C HIS A 120 7.57 -1.84 14.52
N LEU A 121 6.73 -2.46 13.67
CA LEU A 121 6.22 -1.84 12.43
C LEU A 121 5.43 -0.54 12.66
N ARG A 122 4.78 -0.39 13.82
CA ARG A 122 4.04 0.84 14.18
C ARG A 122 4.93 2.04 14.48
N GLN A 123 6.24 1.85 14.53
CA GLN A 123 7.20 2.94 14.76
C GLN A 123 7.57 3.67 13.47
N PHE A 124 7.18 3.15 12.31
CA PHE A 124 7.36 3.89 11.06
C PHE A 124 6.68 5.25 11.13
N ALA A 125 7.43 6.28 10.75
CA ALA A 125 7.00 7.68 10.81
C ALA A 125 7.44 8.44 9.55
N GLY A 126 6.95 9.65 9.37
CA GLY A 126 7.29 10.50 8.22
C GLY A 126 8.80 10.74 8.07
N ASP A 127 9.54 10.74 9.17
CA ASP A 127 10.99 10.95 9.18
C ASP A 127 11.78 9.76 8.60
N ASP A 128 11.17 8.60 8.48
CA ASP A 128 11.75 7.45 7.77
C ASP A 128 11.68 7.60 6.24
N LEU A 129 11.01 8.63 5.75
CA LEU A 129 10.78 8.85 4.33
C LEU A 129 11.47 10.12 3.84
N ALA A 130 12.00 10.04 2.62
CA ALA A 130 12.48 11.19 1.87
C ALA A 130 12.07 11.08 0.40
N THR A 131 11.99 12.21 -0.29
CA THR A 131 11.68 12.26 -1.72
C THR A 131 12.55 13.28 -2.45
N VAL A 132 12.93 12.96 -3.67
CA VAL A 132 13.62 13.88 -4.58
C VAL A 132 12.64 14.72 -5.44
N SER A 133 11.34 14.46 -5.33
CA SER A 133 10.32 15.26 -5.99
C SER A 133 9.84 16.38 -5.08
N SER A 134 10.13 17.62 -5.44
CA SER A 134 9.67 18.82 -4.71
C SER A 134 8.15 18.90 -4.64
N GLU A 135 7.46 18.50 -5.70
CA GLU A 135 6.00 18.44 -5.75
C GLU A 135 5.46 17.40 -4.76
N MET A 136 6.03 16.19 -4.77
CA MET A 136 5.65 15.14 -3.83
C MET A 136 5.89 15.56 -2.39
N ALA A 137 7.01 16.20 -2.07
CA ALA A 137 7.30 16.74 -0.76
C ALA A 137 6.21 17.73 -0.29
N LYS A 138 5.80 18.66 -1.16
CA LYS A 138 4.75 19.65 -0.87
C LYS A 138 3.40 19.01 -0.57
N ILE A 139 2.96 18.04 -1.39
CA ILE A 139 1.62 17.44 -1.24
C ILE A 139 1.56 16.37 -0.16
N SER A 140 2.65 15.64 0.11
CA SER A 140 2.71 14.58 1.11
C SER A 140 3.27 15.04 2.46
N GLY A 141 4.10 16.09 2.49
CA GLY A 141 4.83 16.54 3.67
C GLY A 141 6.05 15.67 4.02
N VAL A 142 6.43 14.76 3.14
CA VAL A 142 7.65 13.97 3.27
C VAL A 142 8.86 14.86 3.02
N HIS A 143 9.97 14.58 3.73
CA HIS A 143 11.21 15.34 3.61
C HIS A 143 11.73 15.39 2.17
N PHE A 144 12.05 16.61 1.69
CA PHE A 144 12.71 16.79 0.39
C PHE A 144 14.21 16.61 0.54
N SER A 145 14.78 15.63 -0.15
CA SER A 145 16.22 15.32 -0.15
C SER A 145 16.94 15.69 -1.45
N GLY A 146 16.26 16.39 -2.35
CA GLY A 146 16.87 16.91 -3.58
C GLY A 146 17.67 18.20 -3.33
N LEU A 147 18.50 18.57 -4.27
CA LEU A 147 19.19 19.87 -4.26
C LEU A 147 18.18 20.99 -4.46
N GLN A 148 18.09 21.91 -3.52
CA GLN A 148 17.51 23.23 -3.77
C GLN A 148 18.55 24.02 -4.56
N LEU A 149 18.39 24.10 -5.87
CA LEU A 149 19.13 25.07 -6.65
C LEU A 149 18.67 26.44 -6.14
N GLY A 150 19.55 27.13 -5.43
CA GLY A 150 19.25 28.45 -4.89
C GLY A 150 18.65 29.33 -5.97
N GLY A 151 17.45 29.82 -5.75
CA GLY A 151 16.89 30.85 -6.59
C GLY A 151 17.87 32.03 -6.56
N ASN A 152 18.36 32.42 -7.73
CA ASN A 152 19.00 33.70 -7.90
C ASN A 152 17.92 34.74 -7.60
N ASP A 153 17.82 35.20 -6.36
CA ASP A 153 17.20 36.46 -6.06
C ASP A 153 18.11 37.56 -6.68
N ARG A 154 17.78 37.97 -7.87
CA ARG A 154 18.19 39.23 -8.46
C ARG A 154 16.95 40.03 -8.78
#